data_d43c098080de10cfd81ab6c1bc7c6cd2
#
_entry.id   d43c098080de10cfd81ab6c1bc7c6cd2
#
_cell.length_a   1.000
_cell.length_b   1.000
_cell.length_c   1.000
_cell.angle_alpha   90.00
_cell.angle_beta   90.00
_cell.angle_gamma   90.00
#
_symmetry.space_group_name_H-M   'P 1'
#
loop_
_entity.id
_entity.type
_entity.pdbx_description
1 polymer ?
#
loop_
_entity_poly.entity_id
_entity_poly.type
_entity_poly.pdbx_seq_one_letter_code
_entity_poly.pdbx_strand_id
1 'polypeptide(L)'
;MKPRRTLLTLACAAAALSLGAALPASAQNYKSEYRMSLVVGTAFPWGKGGEIWANKVREKTGGRINIKLYPGVSLIQGDQTREFSALRQGVIDMAVGSTINWSPQVKE
;
A
#
# COMPACT_ATOMS: atom_id res chain seq x y z
N MET A 1 -28.84 13.85 -58.14
CA MET A 1 -28.48 12.51 -57.56
C MET A 1 -27.06 12.50 -57.12
N LYS A 2 -26.82 12.58 -55.81
CA LYS A 2 -25.58 12.09 -55.14
C LYS A 2 -25.59 12.42 -53.62
N PRO A 3 -26.41 11.74 -52.78
CA PRO A 3 -26.29 11.89 -51.34
C PRO A 3 -25.64 10.67 -50.62
N ARG A 4 -25.11 9.68 -51.37
CA ARG A 4 -24.60 8.47 -50.74
C ARG A 4 -23.13 8.56 -50.25
N ARG A 5 -22.35 9.50 -50.74
CA ARG A 5 -20.93 9.64 -50.40
C ARG A 5 -20.68 10.46 -49.13
N THR A 6 -21.59 11.36 -48.79
CA THR A 6 -21.48 12.21 -47.58
C THR A 6 -21.91 11.51 -46.30
N LEU A 7 -22.77 10.51 -46.38
CA LEU A 7 -23.19 9.70 -45.21
C LEU A 7 -22.10 8.72 -44.72
N LEU A 8 -21.26 8.22 -45.63
CA LEU A 8 -20.17 7.32 -45.28
C LEU A 8 -19.00 8.01 -44.58
N THR A 9 -18.76 9.30 -44.91
CA THR A 9 -17.68 10.08 -44.28
C THR A 9 -18.03 10.54 -42.86
N LEU A 10 -19.31 10.76 -42.55
CA LEU A 10 -19.75 11.09 -41.18
C LEU A 10 -19.73 9.89 -40.25
N ALA A 11 -19.98 8.70 -40.76
CA ALA A 11 -19.96 7.48 -39.92
C ALA A 11 -18.53 7.09 -39.49
N CYS A 12 -17.52 7.35 -40.29
CA CYS A 12 -16.12 7.07 -39.93
C CYS A 12 -15.55 8.09 -38.91
N ALA A 13 -16.03 9.34 -38.91
CA ALA A 13 -15.61 10.36 -37.95
C ALA A 13 -16.16 10.11 -36.56
N ALA A 14 -17.35 9.53 -36.43
CA ALA A 14 -17.96 9.21 -35.14
C ALA A 14 -17.31 7.99 -34.48
N ALA A 15 -16.79 7.04 -35.27
CA ALA A 15 -16.11 5.84 -34.72
C ALA A 15 -14.69 6.15 -34.23
N ALA A 16 -14.04 7.21 -34.73
CA ALA A 16 -12.70 7.58 -34.30
C ALA A 16 -12.65 8.34 -32.95
N LEU A 17 -13.77 8.94 -32.53
CA LEU A 17 -13.86 9.67 -31.27
C LEU A 17 -14.11 8.77 -30.04
N SER A 18 -14.52 7.52 -30.24
CA SER A 18 -14.80 6.59 -29.14
C SER A 18 -13.58 5.77 -28.68
N LEU A 19 -12.43 5.84 -29.36
CA LEU A 19 -11.20 5.11 -28.98
C LEU A 19 -10.24 5.94 -28.10
N GLY A 20 -10.58 7.18 -27.76
CA GLY A 20 -9.64 8.12 -27.12
C GLY A 20 -9.69 8.22 -25.59
N ALA A 21 -10.52 7.46 -24.90
CA ALA A 21 -10.72 7.62 -23.44
C ALA A 21 -10.42 6.39 -22.58
N ALA A 22 -9.57 5.50 -23.04
CA ALA A 22 -8.92 4.56 -22.12
C ALA A 22 -7.73 5.28 -21.49
N LEU A 23 -7.98 6.10 -20.46
CA LEU A 23 -6.93 6.51 -19.55
C LEU A 23 -6.26 5.23 -19.03
N PRO A 24 -4.92 5.11 -19.13
CA PRO A 24 -4.26 3.99 -18.51
C PRO A 24 -4.60 4.05 -17.03
N ALA A 25 -5.32 3.06 -16.52
CA ALA A 25 -5.41 2.85 -15.09
C ALA A 25 -3.97 2.76 -14.62
N SER A 26 -3.49 3.77 -13.90
CA SER A 26 -2.15 3.76 -13.33
C SER A 26 -2.08 2.48 -12.50
N ALA A 27 -1.35 1.50 -12.98
CA ALA A 27 -1.08 0.29 -12.24
C ALA A 27 -0.35 0.76 -10.98
N GLN A 28 -1.04 0.77 -9.83
CA GLN A 28 -0.41 1.09 -8.56
C GLN A 28 0.65 0.04 -8.32
N ASN A 29 1.91 0.44 -8.42
CA ASN A 29 3.04 -0.43 -8.12
C ASN A 29 3.12 -0.63 -6.62
N TYR A 30 2.46 -1.69 -6.14
CA TYR A 30 2.61 -2.12 -4.75
C TYR A 30 3.99 -2.75 -4.55
N LYS A 31 4.58 -2.54 -3.37
CA LYS A 31 5.76 -3.31 -2.97
C LYS A 31 5.39 -4.79 -2.88
N SER A 32 6.31 -5.68 -3.21
CA SER A 32 6.14 -7.12 -3.03
C SER A 32 5.92 -7.50 -1.56
N GLU A 33 6.52 -6.74 -0.64
CA GLU A 33 6.41 -6.94 0.81
C GLU A 33 6.47 -5.59 1.53
N TYR A 34 5.57 -5.38 2.48
CA TYR A 34 5.62 -4.29 3.46
C TYR A 34 6.11 -4.84 4.79
N ARG A 35 6.97 -4.09 5.47
CA ARG A 35 7.61 -4.50 6.72
C ARG A 35 6.93 -3.84 7.92
N MET A 36 6.38 -4.67 8.82
CA MET A 36 5.75 -4.23 10.06
C MET A 36 6.65 -4.56 11.24
N SER A 37 7.12 -3.54 11.92
CA SER A 37 7.83 -3.68 13.19
C SER A 37 6.86 -3.90 14.34
N LEU A 38 7.21 -4.83 15.24
CA LEU A 38 6.42 -5.17 16.42
C LEU A 38 7.38 -5.36 17.60
N VAL A 39 6.99 -4.87 18.77
CA VAL A 39 7.78 -5.08 20.00
C VAL A 39 7.74 -6.55 20.44
N VAL A 40 6.59 -7.19 20.29
CA VAL A 40 6.33 -8.56 20.75
C VAL A 40 5.79 -9.43 19.62
N GLY A 41 5.99 -10.74 19.75
CA GLY A 41 5.49 -11.72 18.79
C GLY A 41 3.99 -12.00 18.93
N THR A 42 3.49 -12.86 18.03
CA THR A 42 2.05 -13.20 17.90
C THR A 42 1.49 -14.00 19.07
N ALA A 43 2.34 -14.45 19.99
CA ALA A 43 1.90 -15.04 21.27
C ALA A 43 1.28 -13.99 22.23
N PHE A 44 1.55 -12.71 21.99
CA PHE A 44 1.03 -11.60 22.78
C PHE A 44 -0.07 -10.83 22.03
N PRO A 45 -1.01 -10.18 22.75
CA PRO A 45 -2.13 -9.49 22.13
C PRO A 45 -1.74 -8.48 21.04
N TRP A 46 -0.68 -7.71 21.24
CA TRP A 46 -0.20 -6.73 20.26
C TRP A 46 0.31 -7.39 18.98
N GLY A 47 1.12 -8.43 19.13
CA GLY A 47 1.60 -9.19 17.98
C GLY A 47 0.46 -9.89 17.26
N LYS A 48 -0.50 -10.44 18.00
CA LYS A 48 -1.69 -11.06 17.43
C LYS A 48 -2.57 -10.06 16.69
N GLY A 49 -2.73 -8.86 17.25
CA GLY A 49 -3.44 -7.76 16.57
C GLY A 49 -2.78 -7.39 15.23
N GLY A 50 -1.46 -7.25 15.21
CA GLY A 50 -0.70 -7.01 14.00
C GLY A 50 -0.87 -8.11 12.93
N GLU A 51 -0.86 -9.37 13.35
CA GLU A 51 -1.10 -10.52 12.46
C GLU A 51 -2.50 -10.49 11.85
N ILE A 52 -3.54 -10.28 12.68
CA ILE A 52 -4.92 -10.20 12.22
C ILE A 52 -5.07 -9.06 11.21
N TRP A 53 -4.50 -7.91 11.50
CA TRP A 53 -4.55 -6.76 10.60
C TRP A 53 -3.85 -7.05 9.27
N ALA A 54 -2.65 -7.60 9.29
CA ALA A 54 -1.89 -7.97 8.09
C ALA A 54 -2.66 -8.98 7.21
N ASN A 55 -3.29 -9.99 7.83
CA ASN A 55 -4.10 -10.96 7.12
C ASN A 55 -5.35 -10.32 6.50
N LYS A 56 -6.02 -9.42 7.21
CA LYS A 56 -7.18 -8.68 6.69
C LYS A 56 -6.82 -7.80 5.51
N VAL A 57 -5.68 -7.11 5.55
CA VAL A 57 -5.20 -6.30 4.43
C VAL A 57 -4.93 -7.17 3.21
N ARG A 58 -4.25 -8.30 3.38
CA ARG A 58 -4.00 -9.25 2.30
C ARG A 58 -5.28 -9.77 1.68
N GLU A 59 -6.25 -10.19 2.50
CA GLU A 59 -7.55 -10.67 2.06
C GLU A 59 -8.30 -9.59 1.25
N LYS A 60 -8.45 -8.39 1.81
CA LYS A 60 -9.20 -7.30 1.19
C LYS A 60 -8.54 -6.75 -0.07
N THR A 61 -7.25 -6.92 -0.24
CA THR A 61 -6.52 -6.48 -1.44
C THR A 61 -6.35 -7.59 -2.47
N GLY A 62 -6.93 -8.78 -2.25
CA GLY A 62 -6.74 -9.93 -3.15
C GLY A 62 -5.28 -10.35 -3.27
N GLY A 63 -4.50 -10.25 -2.18
CA GLY A 63 -3.08 -10.60 -2.15
C GLY A 63 -2.13 -9.55 -2.73
N ARG A 64 -2.63 -8.38 -3.15
CA ARG A 64 -1.79 -7.32 -3.74
C ARG A 64 -0.90 -6.62 -2.71
N ILE A 65 -1.34 -6.56 -1.44
CA ILE A 65 -0.57 -6.00 -0.33
C ILE A 65 -0.25 -7.12 0.65
N ASN A 66 1.03 -7.41 0.81
CA ASN A 66 1.53 -8.41 1.73
C ASN A 66 2.36 -7.72 2.81
N ILE A 67 2.04 -7.98 4.07
CA ILE A 67 2.70 -7.38 5.22
C ILE A 67 3.39 -8.48 6.00
N LYS A 68 4.70 -8.37 6.12
CA LYS A 68 5.51 -9.27 6.94
C LYS A 68 5.79 -8.67 8.30
N LEU A 69 5.58 -9.46 9.32
CA LEU A 69 5.78 -9.08 10.71
C LEU A 69 7.23 -9.34 11.13
N TYR A 70 7.82 -8.37 11.81
CA TYR A 70 9.17 -8.42 12.37
C TYR A 70 9.11 -8.15 13.87
N PRO A 71 8.87 -9.22 14.66
CA PRO A 71 8.78 -9.10 16.11
C PRO A 71 10.14 -8.81 16.77
N GLY A 72 10.08 -8.33 18.00
CA GLY A 72 11.27 -7.97 18.77
C GLY A 72 12.01 -6.75 18.23
N VAL A 73 11.34 -5.90 17.43
CA VAL A 73 11.95 -4.73 16.77
C VAL A 73 13.21 -5.13 15.99
N SER A 74 13.19 -6.30 15.38
CA SER A 74 14.38 -6.97 14.83
C SER A 74 15.04 -6.20 13.68
N LEU A 75 14.28 -5.42 12.93
CA LEU A 75 14.81 -4.61 11.82
C LEU A 75 15.65 -3.40 12.29
N ILE A 76 15.54 -3.04 13.57
CA ILE A 76 16.23 -1.91 14.18
C ILE A 76 16.97 -2.31 15.47
N GLN A 77 17.46 -3.55 15.50
CA GLN A 77 18.33 -4.08 16.55
C GLN A 77 17.71 -4.07 17.98
N GLY A 78 16.38 -4.21 18.07
CA GLY A 78 15.68 -4.24 19.34
C GLY A 78 15.42 -2.87 19.99
N ASP A 79 15.80 -1.78 19.36
CA ASP A 79 15.63 -0.44 19.91
C ASP A 79 14.35 0.24 19.40
N GLN A 80 13.29 0.13 20.19
CA GLN A 80 11.97 0.70 19.87
C GLN A 80 11.99 2.23 19.73
N THR A 81 12.91 2.93 20.39
CA THR A 81 13.00 4.40 20.27
C THR A 81 13.38 4.85 18.88
N ARG A 82 13.94 3.96 18.06
CA ARG A 82 14.36 4.22 16.68
C ARG A 82 13.28 3.99 15.64
N GLU A 83 12.09 3.51 16.04
CA GLU A 83 11.03 3.16 15.07
C GLU A 83 10.58 4.33 14.21
N PHE A 84 10.42 5.53 14.77
CA PHE A 84 10.06 6.71 13.97
C PHE A 84 11.12 7.08 12.94
N SER A 85 12.39 7.02 13.32
CA SER A 85 13.49 7.26 12.38
C SER A 85 13.52 6.20 11.29
N ALA A 86 13.26 4.95 11.63
CA ALA A 86 13.21 3.84 10.68
C ALA A 86 12.02 3.95 9.71
N LEU A 87 10.86 4.43 10.18
CA LEU A 87 9.70 4.76 9.33
C LEU A 87 10.04 5.87 8.34
N ARG A 88 10.65 6.96 8.82
CA ARG A 88 11.05 8.09 7.97
C ARG A 88 12.10 7.71 6.94
N GLN A 89 12.99 6.78 7.26
CA GLN A 89 14.04 6.27 6.37
C GLN A 89 13.57 5.14 5.45
N GLY A 90 12.34 4.64 5.63
CA GLY A 90 11.80 3.54 4.85
C GLY A 90 12.42 2.18 5.17
N VAL A 91 13.11 2.04 6.30
CA VAL A 91 13.61 0.74 6.81
C VAL A 91 12.45 -0.15 7.21
N ILE A 92 11.42 0.43 7.81
CA ILE A 92 10.13 -0.20 8.09
C ILE A 92 9.02 0.62 7.44
N ASP A 93 7.91 -0.02 7.10
CA ASP A 93 6.77 0.64 6.46
C ASP A 93 5.68 0.98 7.47
N MET A 94 5.61 0.23 8.58
CA MET A 94 4.64 0.42 9.66
C MET A 94 5.17 -0.16 10.97
N ALA A 95 4.59 0.29 12.09
CA ALA A 95 4.96 -0.17 13.41
C ALA A 95 3.73 -0.33 14.31
N VAL A 96 3.78 -1.31 15.20
CA VAL A 96 2.81 -1.50 16.30
C VAL A 96 3.56 -1.42 17.61
N GLY A 97 3.32 -0.36 18.38
CA GLY A 97 4.03 -0.12 19.62
C GLY A 97 3.30 0.83 20.55
N SER A 98 4.00 1.30 21.57
CA SER A 98 3.47 2.20 22.59
C SER A 98 3.87 3.66 22.30
N THR A 99 2.91 4.55 22.42
CA THR A 99 3.15 5.99 22.34
C THR A 99 4.13 6.50 23.41
N ILE A 100 4.21 5.83 24.56
CA ILE A 100 5.18 6.16 25.62
C ILE A 100 6.61 6.04 25.10
N ASN A 101 6.92 4.98 24.35
CA ASN A 101 8.26 4.76 23.82
C ASN A 101 8.57 5.67 22.61
N TRP A 102 7.54 6.21 21.98
CA TRP A 102 7.69 7.09 20.83
C TRP A 102 7.74 8.58 21.21
N SER A 103 7.20 8.94 22.37
CA SER A 103 7.10 10.33 22.83
C SER A 103 8.44 11.11 22.81
N PRO A 104 9.61 10.54 23.08
CA PRO A 104 10.86 11.28 22.99
C PRO A 104 11.22 11.76 21.58
N GLN A 105 10.65 11.13 20.55
CA GLN A 105 10.91 11.45 19.14
C GLN A 105 9.86 12.36 18.51
N VAL A 106 8.70 12.51 19.16
CA VAL A 106 7.60 13.37 18.70
C VAL A 106 7.61 14.58 19.62
N LYS A 107 8.11 15.69 19.11
CA LYS A 107 7.98 16.99 19.80
C LYS A 107 6.61 17.55 19.43
N GLU A 108 5.82 17.89 20.45
CA GLU A 108 4.57 18.62 20.28
C GLU A 108 4.85 20.06 19.80
#